data_dd03172597124bd4757a56e384abe592
#
_entry.id   dd03172597124bd4757a56e384abe592
#
_cell.length_a   1.000
_cell.length_b   1.000
_cell.length_c   1.000
_cell.angle_alpha   90.00
_cell.angle_beta   90.00
_cell.angle_gamma   90.00
#
_symmetry.space_group_name_H-M   'P 1'
#
loop_
_entity.id
_entity.type
_entity.pdbx_description
1 polymer ?
#
loop_
_entity_poly.entity_id
_entity_poly.type
_entity_poly.pdbx_seq_one_letter_code
_entity_poly.pdbx_strand_id
1 'polypeptide(L)'
;MKNNIKIYFAGLLCVVSLFACKKDFLDRYPLDNIVDQNYWKNENDLKLYTNSFYPRYIVGFGTDFADGTVQPYGVNVNTLVYGDVITDNAAPLTYSKVGTNEYIAHLSGASGSGGWNFEGIKQLNFFIDNYKRAEVSTDVANKYLGEIYFFKAMDYFGKVKLFGDVPWLSHALNINSPELTAARTPRAQVMDSIINILDKAIAYLPAKGSEESNRINKDMAQFLKSRIGLFEGTFRKYHSELGLDPVKFLRYSVEASEALLPKYSLIQGDKNTVYNSLFATESYRGNTEIVMWREYSAALNYGAAFSRYFAQNLRHQFGATRSLVDEYLCTDGQTISTSPVFQGKGSIQAELQNRDPRLAQTVCNFGTYALASTTIQGANNAPLPNLPGLSGNKCPTGYRLAKWFYNSPVDWDRVTSGQQAAPVFRFAEILLNYAEAKYELGEATQAVIDQTINKLRDRVNMPRLTVGSEPLDPRLDAIYLTYAGKTIAPLLREIRRERRVEMAFENTRWDDLMRWKTGRFIDVPVEGIKFVQSQFPAVVVNRDIYLSNEGYILPYFKTIPAGRKFDESKAYLFPIPNEDILLNKNLKQNPNW
;
A
#
# COMPACT_ATOMS: atom_id res chain seq x y z
N MET A 1 -33.60 -34.73 -76.30
CA MET A 1 -32.46 -35.13 -75.40
C MET A 1 -31.69 -33.98 -74.80
N LYS A 2 -31.55 -32.80 -75.39
CA LYS A 2 -30.74 -31.65 -74.84
C LYS A 2 -31.36 -30.95 -73.62
N ASN A 3 -32.69 -31.00 -73.44
CA ASN A 3 -33.33 -30.31 -72.31
C ASN A 3 -33.29 -31.12 -71.00
N ASN A 4 -33.28 -32.43 -71.07
CA ASN A 4 -33.26 -33.24 -69.85
C ASN A 4 -31.87 -33.25 -69.12
N ILE A 5 -30.76 -33.05 -69.87
CA ILE A 5 -29.40 -32.97 -69.31
C ILE A 5 -29.25 -31.72 -68.48
N LYS A 6 -29.86 -30.58 -68.83
CA LYS A 6 -29.81 -29.34 -68.06
C LYS A 6 -30.56 -29.46 -66.74
N ILE A 7 -31.65 -30.22 -66.67
CA ILE A 7 -32.40 -30.43 -65.43
C ILE A 7 -31.61 -31.33 -64.45
N TYR A 8 -30.95 -32.37 -64.96
CA TYR A 8 -30.09 -33.22 -64.12
C TYR A 8 -28.84 -32.49 -63.60
N PHE A 9 -28.26 -31.59 -64.42
CA PHE A 9 -27.13 -30.79 -64.02
C PHE A 9 -27.53 -29.72 -62.97
N ALA A 10 -28.67 -29.10 -63.09
CA ALA A 10 -29.22 -28.16 -62.08
C ALA A 10 -29.59 -28.86 -60.78
N GLY A 11 -30.16 -30.09 -60.86
CA GLY A 11 -30.45 -30.91 -59.68
C GLY A 11 -29.20 -31.35 -58.94
N LEU A 12 -28.13 -31.73 -59.66
CA LEU A 12 -26.85 -32.12 -59.05
C LEU A 12 -26.13 -30.94 -58.41
N LEU A 13 -26.23 -29.73 -58.97
CA LEU A 13 -25.66 -28.50 -58.42
C LEU A 13 -26.36 -28.08 -57.11
N CYS A 14 -27.70 -28.27 -57.03
CA CYS A 14 -28.46 -28.00 -55.80
C CYS A 14 -28.18 -29.00 -54.69
N VAL A 15 -27.90 -30.27 -55.01
CA VAL A 15 -27.55 -31.26 -53.98
C VAL A 15 -26.13 -31.06 -53.46
N VAL A 16 -25.18 -30.61 -54.26
CA VAL A 16 -23.82 -30.31 -53.83
C VAL A 16 -23.76 -29.05 -52.95
N SER A 17 -24.66 -28.09 -53.17
CA SER A 17 -24.71 -26.87 -52.31
C SER A 17 -25.31 -27.13 -50.92
N LEU A 18 -26.03 -28.22 -50.71
CA LEU A 18 -26.60 -28.59 -49.41
C LEU A 18 -25.58 -29.25 -48.44
N PHE A 19 -24.43 -29.70 -48.95
CA PHE A 19 -23.35 -30.28 -48.12
C PHE A 19 -22.21 -29.31 -47.84
N ALA A 20 -22.29 -28.05 -48.31
CA ALA A 20 -21.19 -27.07 -48.18
C ALA A 20 -21.31 -26.18 -46.94
N CYS A 21 -22.36 -26.29 -46.15
CA CYS A 21 -22.45 -25.56 -44.89
C CYS A 21 -21.81 -26.37 -43.74
N LYS A 22 -20.52 -26.28 -43.58
CA LYS A 22 -19.93 -26.55 -42.28
C LYS A 22 -20.34 -25.42 -41.34
N LYS A 23 -20.97 -25.75 -40.21
CA LYS A 23 -21.41 -24.83 -39.15
C LYS A 23 -20.27 -23.94 -38.65
N ASP A 24 -19.03 -24.40 -38.79
CA ASP A 24 -17.83 -23.73 -38.31
C ASP A 24 -17.36 -22.53 -39.14
N PHE A 25 -17.95 -22.28 -40.33
CA PHE A 25 -17.54 -21.16 -41.21
C PHE A 25 -18.09 -19.80 -40.78
N LEU A 26 -19.15 -19.78 -39.98
CA LEU A 26 -19.77 -18.55 -39.46
C LEU A 26 -19.29 -18.18 -38.06
N ASP A 27 -18.65 -19.07 -37.37
CA ASP A 27 -18.04 -18.82 -36.05
C ASP A 27 -16.65 -18.19 -36.22
N ARG A 28 -16.61 -16.99 -36.78
CA ARG A 28 -15.39 -16.16 -36.75
C ARG A 28 -15.34 -15.44 -35.42
N TYR A 29 -14.53 -15.99 -34.53
CA TYR A 29 -14.19 -15.33 -33.28
C TYR A 29 -13.18 -14.21 -33.54
N PRO A 30 -13.33 -13.02 -32.91
CA PRO A 30 -12.32 -11.98 -32.97
C PRO A 30 -10.97 -12.53 -32.50
N LEU A 31 -9.92 -12.37 -33.30
CA LEU A 31 -8.57 -12.84 -32.96
C LEU A 31 -7.95 -12.04 -31.78
N ASP A 32 -8.57 -10.92 -31.44
CA ASP A 32 -8.10 -9.95 -30.45
C ASP A 32 -8.73 -10.14 -29.06
N ASN A 33 -9.71 -11.02 -28.92
CA ASN A 33 -10.31 -11.36 -27.64
C ASN A 33 -10.04 -12.83 -27.29
N ILE A 34 -9.72 -13.09 -26.03
CA ILE A 34 -9.64 -14.45 -25.49
C ILE A 34 -11.02 -15.07 -25.61
N VAL A 35 -11.23 -15.87 -26.66
CA VAL A 35 -12.48 -16.59 -26.87
C VAL A 35 -12.41 -17.86 -26.05
N ASP A 36 -13.29 -17.98 -25.08
CA ASP A 36 -13.36 -19.04 -24.08
C ASP A 36 -13.19 -20.46 -24.65
N GLN A 37 -13.77 -20.75 -25.81
CA GLN A 37 -13.82 -22.11 -26.35
C GLN A 37 -12.46 -22.69 -26.79
N ASN A 38 -11.45 -21.84 -27.10
CA ASN A 38 -10.17 -22.29 -27.68
C ASN A 38 -8.93 -21.87 -26.88
N TYR A 39 -9.07 -21.17 -25.76
CA TYR A 39 -7.95 -20.60 -25.04
C TYR A 39 -7.25 -21.62 -24.11
N TRP A 40 -8.00 -22.33 -23.28
CA TRP A 40 -7.51 -23.16 -22.18
C TRP A 40 -6.99 -24.53 -22.66
N LYS A 41 -5.77 -24.63 -23.22
CA LYS A 41 -5.26 -25.86 -23.81
C LYS A 41 -4.08 -26.45 -23.03
N ASN A 42 -3.19 -25.63 -22.53
CA ASN A 42 -1.91 -26.09 -21.96
C ASN A 42 -1.41 -25.15 -20.85
N GLU A 43 -0.24 -25.45 -20.27
CA GLU A 43 0.36 -24.68 -19.19
C GLU A 43 0.64 -23.23 -19.59
N ASN A 44 1.07 -22.97 -20.83
CA ASN A 44 1.38 -21.62 -21.27
C ASN A 44 0.14 -20.70 -21.24
N ASP A 45 -1.04 -21.23 -21.55
CA ASP A 45 -2.29 -20.48 -21.50
C ASP A 45 -2.62 -20.09 -20.05
N LEU A 46 -2.47 -21.02 -19.10
CA LEU A 46 -2.63 -20.74 -17.67
C LEU A 46 -1.64 -19.67 -17.21
N LYS A 47 -0.37 -19.78 -17.60
CA LYS A 47 0.72 -18.86 -17.26
C LYS A 47 0.45 -17.45 -17.81
N LEU A 48 0.12 -17.33 -19.09
CA LEU A 48 -0.13 -16.03 -19.73
C LEU A 48 -1.33 -15.34 -19.11
N TYR A 49 -2.41 -16.07 -18.85
CA TYR A 49 -3.58 -15.49 -18.18
C TYR A 49 -3.25 -15.00 -16.77
N THR A 50 -2.53 -15.81 -15.99
CA THR A 50 -2.13 -15.45 -14.63
C THR A 50 -1.17 -14.26 -14.62
N ASN A 51 -0.27 -14.16 -15.61
CA ASN A 51 0.68 -13.05 -15.74
C ASN A 51 -0.03 -11.69 -15.87
N SER A 52 -1.23 -11.64 -16.47
CA SER A 52 -1.99 -10.41 -16.65
C SER A 52 -2.37 -9.72 -15.32
N PHE A 53 -2.40 -10.46 -14.21
CA PHE A 53 -2.75 -9.93 -12.89
C PHE A 53 -1.59 -9.27 -12.16
N TYR A 54 -0.34 -9.62 -12.47
CA TYR A 54 0.83 -9.04 -11.78
C TYR A 54 0.89 -7.51 -11.89
N PRO A 55 0.74 -6.88 -13.07
CA PRO A 55 0.73 -5.43 -13.16
C PRO A 55 -0.41 -4.77 -12.38
N ARG A 56 -1.54 -5.45 -12.26
CA ARG A 56 -2.74 -4.95 -11.58
C ARG A 56 -2.60 -4.96 -10.05
N TYR A 57 -2.00 -6.02 -9.48
CA TYR A 57 -1.96 -6.22 -8.03
C TYR A 57 -0.59 -5.94 -7.42
N ILE A 58 0.49 -6.10 -8.17
CA ILE A 58 1.85 -5.80 -7.73
C ILE A 58 2.29 -4.48 -8.37
N VAL A 59 1.68 -3.40 -7.92
CA VAL A 59 1.79 -2.09 -8.59
C VAL A 59 3.18 -1.45 -8.40
N GLY A 60 3.84 -1.67 -7.28
CA GLY A 60 5.12 -1.03 -6.97
C GLY A 60 4.97 0.49 -6.90
N PHE A 61 5.76 1.21 -7.70
CA PHE A 61 5.63 2.67 -7.85
C PHE A 61 4.50 3.07 -8.81
N GLY A 62 3.88 2.12 -9.52
CA GLY A 62 2.92 2.40 -10.59
C GLY A 62 3.59 2.81 -11.90
N THR A 63 2.80 2.87 -12.97
CA THR A 63 3.25 3.37 -14.28
C THR A 63 2.81 4.81 -14.51
N ASP A 64 1.72 5.22 -13.88
CA ASP A 64 1.11 6.54 -14.02
C ASP A 64 1.44 7.44 -12.82
N PHE A 65 2.71 7.82 -12.75
CA PHE A 65 3.12 8.94 -11.89
C PHE A 65 2.64 10.28 -12.44
N ALA A 66 1.74 10.25 -13.43
CA ALA A 66 1.45 11.41 -14.22
C ALA A 66 0.98 12.60 -13.41
N ASP A 67 0.34 12.44 -12.27
CA ASP A 67 -0.17 13.66 -11.70
C ASP A 67 -0.24 13.77 -10.18
N GLY A 68 0.34 12.88 -9.40
CA GLY A 68 0.31 13.07 -7.93
C GLY A 68 -1.07 13.49 -7.41
N THR A 69 -2.10 13.43 -8.24
CA THR A 69 -3.45 13.66 -7.84
C THR A 69 -3.83 12.51 -6.94
N VAL A 70 -3.89 12.83 -5.69
CA VAL A 70 -4.65 12.06 -4.72
C VAL A 70 -6.01 11.87 -5.37
N GLN A 71 -6.35 10.64 -5.75
CA GLN A 71 -7.69 10.31 -6.26
C GLN A 71 -8.72 11.04 -5.39
N PRO A 72 -9.87 11.46 -5.90
CA PRO A 72 -10.84 12.25 -5.15
C PRO A 72 -11.19 11.70 -3.77
N TYR A 73 -10.97 10.39 -3.59
CA TYR A 73 -11.14 9.67 -2.31
C TYR A 73 -9.84 9.47 -1.53
N GLY A 74 -8.75 10.10 -1.95
CA GLY A 74 -7.51 10.16 -1.17
C GLY A 74 -6.77 8.85 -0.99
N VAL A 75 -7.29 7.75 -1.49
CA VAL A 75 -6.69 6.44 -1.29
C VAL A 75 -6.12 5.96 -2.61
N ASN A 76 -4.91 6.39 -2.92
CA ASN A 76 -4.11 5.64 -3.87
C ASN A 76 -3.52 4.44 -3.11
N VAL A 77 -4.39 3.48 -2.78
CA VAL A 77 -4.08 2.28 -1.98
C VAL A 77 -2.98 1.42 -2.59
N ASN A 78 -2.53 1.75 -3.78
CA ASN A 78 -1.63 0.92 -4.57
C ASN A 78 -0.22 1.50 -4.72
N THR A 79 0.09 2.68 -4.20
CA THR A 79 1.41 3.26 -4.34
C THR A 79 2.11 3.39 -3.00
N LEU A 80 3.30 2.81 -2.91
CA LEU A 80 4.06 2.69 -1.66
C LEU A 80 4.23 4.02 -0.92
N VAL A 81 4.71 5.04 -1.60
CA VAL A 81 5.10 6.31 -0.98
C VAL A 81 3.90 7.22 -0.69
N TYR A 82 2.92 7.21 -1.60
CA TYR A 82 1.81 8.17 -1.56
C TYR A 82 0.69 7.79 -0.60
N GLY A 83 0.63 6.56 -0.14
CA GLY A 83 -0.38 6.15 0.84
C GLY A 83 -0.35 6.96 2.13
N ASP A 84 0.83 7.47 2.49
CA ASP A 84 0.99 8.27 3.71
C ASP A 84 0.54 9.73 3.57
N VAL A 85 0.35 10.26 2.35
CA VAL A 85 -0.05 11.68 2.16
C VAL A 85 -1.46 12.01 2.67
N ILE A 86 -2.28 10.98 2.90
CA ILE A 86 -3.62 11.14 3.47
C ILE A 86 -3.64 10.96 4.99
N THR A 87 -2.51 10.68 5.61
CA THR A 87 -2.39 10.34 7.03
C THR A 87 -1.79 11.48 7.86
N ASP A 88 -1.50 11.20 9.11
CA ASP A 88 -0.76 12.09 10.01
C ASP A 88 0.77 12.05 9.80
N ASN A 89 1.27 11.22 8.86
CA ASN A 89 2.69 11.14 8.53
C ASN A 89 3.15 12.22 7.55
N ALA A 90 2.27 12.68 6.66
CA ALA A 90 2.66 13.59 5.59
C ALA A 90 1.65 14.73 5.36
N ALA A 91 2.15 15.80 4.73
CA ALA A 91 1.35 16.91 4.28
C ALA A 91 1.71 17.24 2.83
N PRO A 92 0.81 16.97 1.86
CA PRO A 92 0.93 17.45 0.50
C PRO A 92 0.66 18.94 0.41
N LEU A 93 1.06 19.58 -0.70
CA LEU A 93 0.83 21.01 -0.93
C LEU A 93 -0.68 21.36 -0.93
N THR A 94 -1.48 20.48 -1.53
CA THR A 94 -2.94 20.55 -1.46
C THR A 94 -3.43 19.47 -0.50
N TYR A 95 -4.19 19.88 0.52
CA TYR A 95 -4.69 18.94 1.52
C TYR A 95 -5.60 17.85 0.91
N SER A 96 -5.57 16.68 1.52
CA SER A 96 -6.45 15.58 1.13
C SER A 96 -7.87 15.80 1.66
N LYS A 97 -8.87 15.67 0.79
CA LYS A 97 -10.28 15.74 1.15
C LYS A 97 -10.73 14.64 2.12
N VAL A 98 -9.96 13.57 2.20
CA VAL A 98 -10.14 12.50 3.21
C VAL A 98 -10.09 13.09 4.63
N GLY A 99 -9.14 13.97 4.89
CA GLY A 99 -8.98 14.61 6.19
C GLY A 99 -9.90 15.79 6.46
N THR A 100 -10.88 16.09 5.60
CA THR A 100 -11.80 17.21 5.76
C THR A 100 -13.27 16.83 5.67
N ASN A 101 -13.57 15.54 5.55
CA ASN A 101 -14.91 14.99 5.31
C ASN A 101 -15.61 15.53 4.05
N GLU A 102 -14.83 16.09 3.11
CA GLU A 102 -15.34 16.59 1.84
C GLU A 102 -15.52 15.44 0.81
N TYR A 103 -15.85 14.26 1.30
CA TYR A 103 -16.24 13.16 0.44
C TYR A 103 -17.67 13.32 -0.02
N ILE A 104 -17.90 12.99 -1.26
CA ILE A 104 -19.24 12.76 -1.77
C ILE A 104 -19.34 11.29 -2.12
N ALA A 105 -20.44 10.64 -1.76
CA ALA A 105 -20.75 9.27 -2.18
C ALA A 105 -20.99 9.27 -3.70
N HIS A 106 -19.90 9.29 -4.48
CA HIS A 106 -19.95 9.51 -5.93
C HIS A 106 -19.99 8.23 -6.72
N LEU A 107 -20.65 8.42 -7.78
CA LEU A 107 -20.62 7.97 -9.17
C LEU A 107 -19.82 6.69 -9.39
N SER A 108 -20.55 5.66 -9.77
CA SER A 108 -20.00 4.53 -10.47
C SER A 108 -19.42 5.03 -11.80
N GLY A 109 -18.28 4.61 -12.07
CA GLY A 109 -17.59 4.86 -13.30
C GLY A 109 -16.18 4.34 -13.13
N ALA A 110 -15.56 3.87 -14.16
CA ALA A 110 -14.27 3.16 -14.11
C ALA A 110 -13.15 3.92 -13.39
N SER A 111 -13.29 5.23 -13.20
CA SER A 111 -12.32 6.09 -12.50
C SER A 111 -12.82 6.67 -11.18
N GLY A 112 -14.09 6.51 -10.80
CA GLY A 112 -14.70 7.24 -9.69
C GLY A 112 -15.23 6.40 -8.53
N SER A 113 -15.22 5.08 -8.64
CA SER A 113 -15.86 4.18 -7.68
C SER A 113 -15.15 4.02 -6.34
N GLY A 114 -14.06 4.73 -6.10
CA GLY A 114 -13.29 4.62 -4.85
C GLY A 114 -12.78 3.20 -4.54
N GLY A 115 -12.74 2.31 -5.55
CA GLY A 115 -12.40 0.90 -5.38
C GLY A 115 -13.60 -0.06 -5.40
N TRP A 116 -14.84 0.44 -5.49
CA TRP A 116 -16.04 -0.38 -5.70
C TRP A 116 -16.14 -0.86 -7.16
N ASN A 117 -15.21 -1.73 -7.54
CA ASN A 117 -15.08 -2.29 -8.88
C ASN A 117 -14.75 -3.78 -8.78
N PHE A 118 -15.54 -4.62 -9.44
CA PHE A 118 -15.44 -6.08 -9.36
C PHE A 118 -14.89 -6.71 -10.65
N GLU A 119 -14.39 -5.92 -11.60
CA GLU A 119 -13.83 -6.45 -12.86
C GLU A 119 -12.63 -7.38 -12.62
N GLY A 120 -11.74 -7.06 -11.66
CA GLY A 120 -10.66 -7.96 -11.27
C GLY A 120 -11.17 -9.28 -10.73
N ILE A 121 -12.17 -9.24 -9.86
CA ILE A 121 -12.80 -10.45 -9.31
C ILE A 121 -13.45 -11.29 -10.41
N LYS A 122 -14.14 -10.65 -11.36
CA LYS A 122 -14.73 -11.35 -12.53
C LYS A 122 -13.67 -12.09 -13.34
N GLN A 123 -12.56 -11.42 -13.64
CA GLN A 123 -11.44 -12.02 -14.39
C GLN A 123 -10.77 -13.17 -13.61
N LEU A 124 -10.55 -13.01 -12.30
CA LEU A 124 -10.01 -14.08 -11.44
C LEU A 124 -10.98 -15.27 -11.37
N ASN A 125 -12.28 -15.02 -11.26
CA ASN A 125 -13.29 -16.08 -11.27
C ASN A 125 -13.37 -16.76 -12.63
N PHE A 126 -13.20 -16.04 -13.74
CA PHE A 126 -13.15 -16.64 -15.07
C PHE A 126 -12.02 -17.67 -15.21
N PHE A 127 -10.86 -17.41 -14.62
CA PHE A 127 -9.81 -18.42 -14.51
C PHE A 127 -10.29 -19.64 -13.69
N ILE A 128 -10.88 -19.40 -12.52
CA ILE A 128 -11.34 -20.47 -11.61
C ILE A 128 -12.37 -21.38 -12.29
N ASP A 129 -13.24 -20.80 -13.10
CA ASP A 129 -14.29 -21.54 -13.82
C ASP A 129 -13.72 -22.39 -14.98
N ASN A 130 -12.56 -22.01 -15.56
CA ASN A 130 -12.06 -22.59 -16.81
C ASN A 130 -10.72 -23.34 -16.73
N TYR A 131 -9.88 -23.11 -15.71
CA TYR A 131 -8.51 -23.64 -15.66
C TYR A 131 -8.40 -25.17 -15.82
N LYS A 132 -9.43 -25.93 -15.42
CA LYS A 132 -9.48 -27.39 -15.53
C LYS A 132 -9.59 -27.91 -16.98
N ARG A 133 -9.84 -27.04 -17.94
CA ARG A 133 -9.91 -27.37 -19.36
C ARG A 133 -8.53 -27.51 -19.99
N ALA A 134 -7.48 -26.96 -19.33
CA ALA A 134 -6.11 -27.13 -19.78
C ALA A 134 -5.63 -28.58 -19.54
N GLU A 135 -4.99 -29.15 -20.55
CA GLU A 135 -4.42 -30.50 -20.51
C GLU A 135 -3.07 -30.48 -19.79
N VAL A 136 -3.11 -30.37 -18.47
CA VAL A 136 -1.93 -30.30 -17.59
C VAL A 136 -2.13 -31.19 -16.36
N SER A 137 -1.04 -31.51 -15.66
CA SER A 137 -1.13 -32.21 -14.38
C SER A 137 -1.81 -31.36 -13.32
N THR A 138 -2.41 -32.00 -12.33
CA THR A 138 -3.06 -31.32 -11.19
C THR A 138 -2.11 -30.36 -10.48
N ASP A 139 -0.84 -30.73 -10.30
CA ASP A 139 0.15 -29.88 -9.62
C ASP A 139 0.45 -28.62 -10.41
N VAL A 140 0.57 -28.72 -11.74
CA VAL A 140 0.74 -27.56 -12.62
C VAL A 140 -0.48 -26.66 -12.56
N ALA A 141 -1.69 -27.23 -12.65
CA ALA A 141 -2.93 -26.45 -12.55
C ALA A 141 -3.05 -25.75 -11.18
N ASN A 142 -2.75 -26.45 -10.09
CA ASN A 142 -2.80 -25.93 -8.73
C ASN A 142 -1.81 -24.79 -8.50
N LYS A 143 -0.60 -24.84 -9.08
CA LYS A 143 0.37 -23.74 -9.01
C LYS A 143 -0.24 -22.42 -9.48
N TYR A 144 -0.86 -22.39 -10.66
CA TYR A 144 -1.49 -21.17 -11.18
C TYR A 144 -2.79 -20.81 -10.44
N LEU A 145 -3.56 -21.81 -10.02
CA LEU A 145 -4.73 -21.57 -9.17
C LEU A 145 -4.35 -20.93 -7.82
N GLY A 146 -3.20 -21.32 -7.25
CA GLY A 146 -2.65 -20.71 -6.05
C GLY A 146 -2.36 -19.23 -6.22
N GLU A 147 -1.79 -18.81 -7.37
CA GLU A 147 -1.57 -17.39 -7.67
C GLU A 147 -2.90 -16.63 -7.82
N ILE A 148 -3.88 -17.22 -8.50
CA ILE A 148 -5.23 -16.64 -8.64
C ILE A 148 -5.91 -16.45 -7.27
N TYR A 149 -5.81 -17.44 -6.38
CA TYR A 149 -6.34 -17.31 -5.03
C TYR A 149 -5.62 -16.23 -4.22
N PHE A 150 -4.31 -16.09 -4.37
CA PHE A 150 -3.54 -15.00 -3.76
C PHE A 150 -4.05 -13.63 -4.24
N PHE A 151 -4.20 -13.41 -5.53
CA PHE A 151 -4.72 -12.15 -6.08
C PHE A 151 -6.17 -11.90 -5.67
N LYS A 152 -7.01 -12.93 -5.64
CA LYS A 152 -8.40 -12.81 -5.18
C LYS A 152 -8.48 -12.42 -3.72
N ALA A 153 -7.61 -12.99 -2.87
CA ALA A 153 -7.51 -12.61 -1.46
C ALA A 153 -7.07 -11.14 -1.30
N MET A 154 -6.08 -10.68 -2.07
CA MET A 154 -5.65 -9.28 -2.07
C MET A 154 -6.77 -8.32 -2.48
N ASP A 155 -7.50 -8.63 -3.55
CA ASP A 155 -8.59 -7.78 -4.07
C ASP A 155 -9.72 -7.66 -3.04
N TYR A 156 -10.21 -8.80 -2.53
CA TYR A 156 -11.27 -8.78 -1.52
C TYR A 156 -10.84 -8.13 -0.22
N PHE A 157 -9.63 -8.36 0.25
CA PHE A 157 -9.11 -7.69 1.43
C PHE A 157 -9.10 -6.16 1.26
N GLY A 158 -8.64 -5.69 0.09
CA GLY A 158 -8.72 -4.26 -0.25
C GLY A 158 -10.15 -3.72 -0.16
N LYS A 159 -11.12 -4.44 -0.72
CA LYS A 159 -12.54 -4.04 -0.68
C LYS A 159 -13.12 -4.04 0.73
N VAL A 160 -12.84 -5.08 1.53
CA VAL A 160 -13.34 -5.17 2.92
C VAL A 160 -12.76 -4.05 3.78
N LYS A 161 -11.50 -3.69 3.60
CA LYS A 161 -10.90 -2.53 4.30
C LYS A 161 -11.64 -1.24 4.03
N LEU A 162 -12.06 -1.03 2.78
CA LEU A 162 -12.71 0.21 2.36
C LEU A 162 -14.22 0.22 2.66
N PHE A 163 -14.91 -0.87 2.41
CA PHE A 163 -16.38 -0.88 2.38
C PHE A 163 -17.05 -1.74 3.46
N GLY A 164 -16.28 -2.52 4.22
CA GLY A 164 -16.85 -3.47 5.18
C GLY A 164 -17.47 -4.67 4.47
N ASP A 165 -18.80 -4.76 4.49
CA ASP A 165 -19.54 -5.79 3.77
C ASP A 165 -19.41 -5.58 2.26
N VAL A 166 -19.17 -6.66 1.50
CA VAL A 166 -19.05 -6.63 0.03
C VAL A 166 -19.65 -7.91 -0.58
N PRO A 167 -20.20 -7.87 -1.80
CA PRO A 167 -20.66 -9.09 -2.47
C PRO A 167 -19.51 -10.10 -2.62
N TRP A 168 -19.70 -11.34 -2.13
CA TRP A 168 -18.75 -12.43 -2.38
C TRP A 168 -19.16 -13.19 -3.64
N LEU A 169 -18.34 -13.08 -4.69
CA LEU A 169 -18.59 -13.70 -5.99
C LEU A 169 -17.67 -14.92 -6.16
N SER A 170 -18.24 -16.11 -6.33
CA SER A 170 -17.50 -17.36 -6.52
C SER A 170 -17.28 -17.73 -7.97
N HIS A 171 -18.03 -17.17 -8.90
CA HIS A 171 -17.98 -17.42 -10.34
C HIS A 171 -17.88 -16.13 -11.14
N ALA A 172 -17.49 -16.23 -12.41
CA ALA A 172 -17.57 -15.12 -13.36
C ALA A 172 -19.03 -14.85 -13.70
N LEU A 173 -19.51 -13.62 -13.40
CA LEU A 173 -20.90 -13.28 -13.64
C LEU A 173 -21.15 -12.93 -15.10
N ASN A 174 -22.36 -13.27 -15.58
CA ASN A 174 -22.93 -12.83 -16.84
C ASN A 174 -24.21 -12.02 -16.60
N ILE A 175 -24.82 -11.50 -17.66
CA ILE A 175 -26.00 -10.62 -17.57
C ILE A 175 -27.25 -11.25 -16.90
N ASN A 176 -27.29 -12.57 -16.78
CA ASN A 176 -28.40 -13.30 -16.17
C ASN A 176 -28.08 -13.80 -14.75
N SER A 177 -26.86 -13.51 -14.23
CA SER A 177 -26.44 -13.97 -12.92
C SER A 177 -27.24 -13.28 -11.81
N PRO A 178 -27.91 -14.03 -10.92
CA PRO A 178 -28.73 -13.45 -9.84
C PRO A 178 -27.90 -12.66 -8.84
N GLU A 179 -26.61 -12.93 -8.74
CA GLU A 179 -25.66 -12.21 -7.88
C GLU A 179 -25.46 -10.74 -8.28
N LEU A 180 -25.83 -10.35 -9.50
CA LEU A 180 -25.81 -8.94 -9.93
C LEU A 180 -26.71 -8.05 -9.06
N THR A 181 -27.77 -8.64 -8.49
CA THR A 181 -28.71 -7.95 -7.61
C THR A 181 -28.62 -8.43 -6.16
N ALA A 182 -27.58 -9.20 -5.80
CA ALA A 182 -27.40 -9.70 -4.45
C ALA A 182 -27.09 -8.56 -3.45
N ALA A 183 -27.47 -8.77 -2.19
CA ALA A 183 -27.01 -7.93 -1.08
C ALA A 183 -25.52 -8.13 -0.83
N ARG A 184 -24.91 -7.22 -0.09
CA ARG A 184 -23.54 -7.38 0.39
C ARG A 184 -23.44 -8.56 1.35
N THR A 185 -22.42 -9.38 1.18
CA THR A 185 -22.07 -10.45 2.13
C THR A 185 -21.45 -9.82 3.38
N PRO A 186 -21.84 -10.21 4.59
CA PRO A 186 -21.30 -9.67 5.82
C PRO A 186 -19.77 -9.80 5.90
N ARG A 187 -19.09 -8.78 6.42
CA ARG A 187 -17.63 -8.72 6.60
C ARG A 187 -17.04 -10.00 7.18
N ALA A 188 -17.67 -10.53 8.23
CA ALA A 188 -17.19 -11.74 8.90
C ALA A 188 -17.08 -12.93 7.95
N GLN A 189 -18.10 -13.14 7.11
CA GLN A 189 -18.13 -14.24 6.14
C GLN A 189 -17.13 -14.01 4.99
N VAL A 190 -17.00 -12.77 4.52
CA VAL A 190 -16.02 -12.41 3.47
C VAL A 190 -14.61 -12.65 3.98
N MET A 191 -14.30 -12.22 5.21
CA MET A 191 -12.97 -12.42 5.80
C MET A 191 -12.63 -13.90 6.02
N ASP A 192 -13.60 -14.71 6.47
CA ASP A 192 -13.42 -16.16 6.56
C ASP A 192 -13.19 -16.80 5.17
N SER A 193 -13.89 -16.32 4.14
CA SER A 193 -13.70 -16.77 2.76
C SER A 193 -12.32 -16.38 2.21
N ILE A 194 -11.83 -15.18 2.54
CA ILE A 194 -10.49 -14.72 2.16
C ILE A 194 -9.41 -15.64 2.78
N ILE A 195 -9.51 -15.95 4.07
CA ILE A 195 -8.55 -16.85 4.72
C ILE A 195 -8.61 -18.25 4.10
N ASN A 196 -9.80 -18.77 3.82
CA ASN A 196 -9.97 -20.09 3.20
C ASN A 196 -9.28 -20.19 1.82
N ILE A 197 -9.47 -19.19 0.93
CA ILE A 197 -8.79 -19.20 -0.37
C ILE A 197 -7.30 -18.97 -0.23
N LEU A 198 -6.85 -18.21 0.76
CA LEU A 198 -5.43 -17.95 1.01
C LEU A 198 -4.73 -19.19 1.57
N ASP A 199 -5.41 -19.99 2.41
CA ASP A 199 -4.89 -21.28 2.88
C ASP A 199 -4.74 -22.27 1.71
N LYS A 200 -5.67 -22.26 0.76
CA LYS A 200 -5.52 -23.02 -0.49
C LYS A 200 -4.34 -22.50 -1.33
N ALA A 201 -4.15 -21.18 -1.43
CA ALA A 201 -2.99 -20.62 -2.11
C ALA A 201 -1.68 -21.08 -1.46
N ILE A 202 -1.58 -21.06 -0.13
CA ILE A 202 -0.42 -21.55 0.63
C ILE A 202 -0.15 -23.04 0.36
N ALA A 203 -1.22 -23.84 0.24
CA ALA A 203 -1.08 -25.28 -0.07
C ALA A 203 -0.60 -25.53 -1.50
N TYR A 204 -1.04 -24.74 -2.48
CA TYR A 204 -0.82 -24.96 -3.91
C TYR A 204 0.44 -24.28 -4.45
N LEU A 205 0.84 -23.17 -3.87
CA LEU A 205 2.00 -22.40 -4.32
C LEU A 205 3.32 -23.14 -4.04
N PRO A 206 4.32 -23.01 -4.93
CA PRO A 206 5.65 -23.57 -4.71
C PRO A 206 6.34 -22.91 -3.52
N ALA A 207 7.28 -23.64 -2.91
CA ALA A 207 8.19 -23.07 -1.93
C ALA A 207 9.12 -22.03 -2.59
N LYS A 208 9.58 -21.03 -1.83
CA LYS A 208 10.57 -20.06 -2.31
C LYS A 208 11.80 -20.77 -2.88
N GLY A 209 12.21 -20.38 -4.07
CA GLY A 209 13.37 -20.93 -4.78
C GLY A 209 13.04 -22.05 -5.75
N SER A 210 11.80 -22.57 -5.76
CA SER A 210 11.31 -23.52 -6.76
C SER A 210 10.38 -22.89 -7.80
N GLU A 211 10.08 -21.61 -7.65
CA GLU A 211 9.32 -20.79 -8.60
C GLU A 211 10.23 -20.12 -9.64
N GLU A 212 9.65 -19.61 -10.70
CA GLU A 212 10.34 -18.63 -11.54
C GLU A 212 10.69 -17.39 -10.71
N SER A 213 11.85 -16.79 -10.97
CA SER A 213 12.34 -15.63 -10.23
C SER A 213 11.26 -14.55 -10.09
N ASN A 214 11.03 -14.11 -8.85
CA ASN A 214 10.08 -13.07 -8.47
C ASN A 214 8.60 -13.39 -8.81
N ARG A 215 8.25 -14.66 -8.98
CA ARG A 215 6.87 -15.13 -9.10
C ARG A 215 6.27 -15.41 -7.72
N ILE A 216 4.94 -15.32 -7.59
CA ILE A 216 4.27 -15.57 -6.31
C ILE A 216 4.55 -16.99 -5.83
N ASN A 217 4.92 -17.10 -4.55
CA ASN A 217 5.27 -18.31 -3.86
C ASN A 217 4.57 -18.42 -2.50
N LYS A 218 4.76 -19.55 -1.83
CA LYS A 218 4.16 -19.84 -0.52
C LYS A 218 4.46 -18.79 0.55
N ASP A 219 5.68 -18.25 0.58
CA ASP A 219 6.08 -17.29 1.60
C ASP A 219 5.37 -15.94 1.42
N MET A 220 5.12 -15.53 0.17
CA MET A 220 4.33 -14.32 -0.12
C MET A 220 2.87 -14.47 0.33
N ALA A 221 2.30 -15.68 0.18
CA ALA A 221 0.95 -15.96 0.67
C ALA A 221 0.88 -15.99 2.21
N GLN A 222 1.88 -16.56 2.88
CA GLN A 222 2.01 -16.48 4.34
C GLN A 222 2.14 -15.02 4.82
N PHE A 223 2.94 -14.22 4.12
CA PHE A 223 3.07 -12.80 4.42
C PHE A 223 1.71 -12.09 4.37
N LEU A 224 0.97 -12.29 3.30
CA LEU A 224 -0.36 -11.71 3.14
C LEU A 224 -1.32 -12.19 4.24
N LYS A 225 -1.26 -13.47 4.64
CA LYS A 225 -2.06 -14.02 5.75
C LYS A 225 -1.71 -13.34 7.08
N SER A 226 -0.43 -13.09 7.35
CA SER A 226 0.00 -12.34 8.55
C SER A 226 -0.57 -10.92 8.56
N ARG A 227 -0.48 -10.18 7.46
CA ARG A 227 -1.02 -8.82 7.32
C ARG A 227 -2.53 -8.78 7.51
N ILE A 228 -3.26 -9.67 6.83
CA ILE A 228 -4.73 -9.78 6.93
C ILE A 228 -5.16 -10.14 8.35
N GLY A 229 -4.46 -11.10 8.96
CA GLY A 229 -4.73 -11.54 10.32
C GLY A 229 -4.58 -10.42 11.34
N LEU A 230 -3.48 -9.67 11.28
CA LEU A 230 -3.28 -8.52 12.16
C LEU A 230 -4.32 -7.43 11.94
N PHE A 231 -4.57 -7.07 10.67
CA PHE A 231 -5.54 -6.02 10.35
C PHE A 231 -6.92 -6.37 10.88
N GLU A 232 -7.46 -7.52 10.50
CA GLU A 232 -8.82 -7.91 10.88
C GLU A 232 -8.94 -8.19 12.38
N GLY A 233 -7.94 -8.83 12.98
CA GLY A 233 -7.95 -9.09 14.43
C GLY A 233 -7.98 -7.80 15.25
N THR A 234 -7.11 -6.84 14.93
CA THR A 234 -7.10 -5.54 15.63
C THR A 234 -8.32 -4.69 15.27
N PHE A 235 -8.79 -4.72 14.00
CA PHE A 235 -10.01 -4.03 13.61
C PHE A 235 -11.20 -4.51 14.46
N ARG A 236 -11.42 -5.81 14.58
CA ARG A 236 -12.47 -6.39 15.44
C ARG A 236 -12.32 -6.01 16.91
N LYS A 237 -11.09 -6.00 17.43
CA LYS A 237 -10.82 -5.66 18.83
C LYS A 237 -11.18 -4.21 19.15
N TYR A 238 -10.80 -3.29 18.28
CA TYR A 238 -10.99 -1.85 18.52
C TYR A 238 -12.35 -1.33 18.05
N HIS A 239 -12.97 -1.98 17.06
CA HIS A 239 -14.34 -1.73 16.61
C HIS A 239 -15.31 -2.72 17.30
N SER A 240 -15.32 -2.69 18.62
CA SER A 240 -16.09 -3.63 19.45
C SER A 240 -17.61 -3.59 19.19
N GLU A 241 -18.13 -2.51 18.63
CA GLU A 241 -19.52 -2.38 18.17
C GLU A 241 -19.92 -3.41 17.11
N LEU A 242 -18.96 -4.03 16.44
CA LEU A 242 -19.21 -5.10 15.47
C LEU A 242 -19.57 -6.43 16.12
N GLY A 243 -19.25 -6.63 17.41
CA GLY A 243 -19.52 -7.88 18.14
C GLY A 243 -18.77 -9.10 17.58
N LEU A 244 -17.62 -8.89 16.88
CA LEU A 244 -16.85 -9.95 16.23
C LEU A 244 -15.65 -10.38 17.06
N ASP A 245 -15.37 -11.70 17.13
CA ASP A 245 -14.20 -12.24 17.83
C ASP A 245 -12.89 -11.81 17.13
N PRO A 246 -11.96 -11.14 17.84
CA PRO A 246 -10.65 -10.76 17.33
C PRO A 246 -9.62 -11.90 17.36
N VAL A 247 -9.74 -12.85 18.30
CA VAL A 247 -8.69 -13.81 18.66
C VAL A 247 -8.33 -14.70 17.48
N LYS A 248 -9.31 -15.21 16.75
CA LYS A 248 -9.12 -16.06 15.59
C LYS A 248 -8.16 -15.43 14.56
N PHE A 249 -8.37 -14.16 14.23
CA PHE A 249 -7.55 -13.47 13.22
C PHE A 249 -6.17 -13.09 13.76
N LEU A 250 -6.06 -12.70 15.01
CA LEU A 250 -4.76 -12.49 15.66
C LEU A 250 -3.92 -13.77 15.64
N ARG A 251 -4.53 -14.95 15.89
CA ARG A 251 -3.85 -16.25 15.77
C ARG A 251 -3.36 -16.50 14.35
N TYR A 252 -4.14 -16.22 13.32
CA TYR A 252 -3.69 -16.33 11.93
C TYR A 252 -2.47 -15.45 11.63
N SER A 253 -2.42 -14.23 12.21
CA SER A 253 -1.23 -13.38 12.07
C SER A 253 0.00 -13.99 12.74
N VAL A 254 -0.16 -14.53 13.95
CA VAL A 254 0.93 -15.19 14.69
C VAL A 254 1.46 -16.39 13.91
N GLU A 255 0.60 -17.34 13.55
CA GLU A 255 0.96 -18.57 12.83
C GLU A 255 1.68 -18.28 11.50
N ALA A 256 1.13 -17.36 10.72
CA ALA A 256 1.71 -16.98 9.43
C ALA A 256 3.06 -16.26 9.60
N SER A 257 3.21 -15.46 10.64
CA SER A 257 4.50 -14.81 10.95
C SER A 257 5.54 -15.83 11.42
N GLU A 258 5.18 -16.75 12.31
CA GLU A 258 6.06 -17.83 12.79
C GLU A 258 6.60 -18.70 11.65
N ALA A 259 5.81 -18.93 10.61
CA ALA A 259 6.25 -19.64 9.41
C ALA A 259 7.34 -18.91 8.62
N LEU A 260 7.48 -17.58 8.78
CA LEU A 260 8.44 -16.74 8.07
C LEU A 260 9.64 -16.33 8.92
N LEU A 261 9.51 -16.27 10.24
CA LEU A 261 10.60 -15.84 11.16
C LEU A 261 11.93 -16.58 10.93
N PRO A 262 12.00 -17.90 10.68
CA PRO A 262 13.26 -18.60 10.46
C PRO A 262 13.83 -18.47 9.05
N LYS A 263 13.07 -17.91 8.09
CA LYS A 263 13.42 -17.91 6.66
C LYS A 263 14.04 -16.61 6.17
N TYR A 264 13.80 -15.52 6.89
CA TYR A 264 14.21 -14.17 6.49
C TYR A 264 15.03 -13.51 7.60
N SER A 265 15.83 -12.54 7.22
CA SER A 265 16.60 -11.74 8.16
C SER A 265 16.69 -10.30 7.68
N LEU A 266 16.83 -9.36 8.62
CA LEU A 266 17.09 -7.96 8.29
C LEU A 266 18.46 -7.82 7.64
N ILE A 267 18.57 -6.96 6.63
CA ILE A 267 19.87 -6.58 6.09
C ILE A 267 20.71 -5.89 7.19
N GLN A 268 22.01 -6.07 7.11
CA GLN A 268 22.98 -5.49 8.03
C GLN A 268 23.89 -4.51 7.28
N GLY A 269 24.42 -3.52 7.97
CA GLY A 269 25.32 -2.52 7.39
C GLY A 269 25.57 -1.35 8.32
N ASP A 270 26.09 -0.26 7.79
CA ASP A 270 26.27 0.97 8.56
C ASP A 270 24.91 1.54 9.01
N LYS A 271 24.77 1.81 10.29
CA LYS A 271 23.54 2.28 10.93
C LYS A 271 22.94 3.56 10.30
N ASN A 272 23.79 4.37 9.67
CA ASN A 272 23.38 5.64 9.08
C ASN A 272 22.93 5.53 7.62
N THR A 273 23.10 4.35 6.99
CA THR A 273 22.78 4.14 5.56
C THR A 273 22.00 2.87 5.29
N VAL A 274 22.11 1.85 6.15
CA VAL A 274 21.51 0.51 5.93
C VAL A 274 20.00 0.55 5.70
N TYR A 275 19.31 1.41 6.42
CA TYR A 275 17.85 1.52 6.26
C TYR A 275 17.45 2.10 4.89
N ASN A 276 18.11 3.21 4.47
CA ASN A 276 17.79 3.83 3.19
C ASN A 276 18.24 2.98 1.99
N SER A 277 19.31 2.19 2.14
CA SER A 277 19.79 1.31 1.06
C SER A 277 18.73 0.29 0.60
N LEU A 278 17.79 -0.09 1.48
CA LEU A 278 16.64 -0.92 1.11
C LEU A 278 15.74 -0.27 0.06
N PHE A 279 15.72 1.04 -0.03
CA PHE A 279 14.80 1.79 -0.88
C PHE A 279 15.47 2.43 -2.08
N ALA A 280 16.79 2.24 -2.21
CA ALA A 280 17.65 2.89 -3.20
C ALA A 280 18.47 1.85 -3.99
N THR A 281 17.78 0.93 -4.68
CA THR A 281 18.40 -0.17 -5.44
C THR A 281 17.59 -0.50 -6.69
N GLU A 282 18.23 -1.11 -7.69
CA GLU A 282 17.57 -1.60 -8.91
C GLU A 282 17.09 -3.05 -8.80
N SER A 283 17.57 -3.82 -7.81
CA SER A 283 17.18 -5.23 -7.65
C SER A 283 17.29 -5.69 -6.21
N TYR A 284 16.41 -6.62 -5.84
CA TYR A 284 16.44 -7.30 -4.54
C TYR A 284 16.82 -8.78 -4.67
N ARG A 285 17.40 -9.19 -5.79
CA ARG A 285 17.89 -10.57 -5.96
C ARG A 285 18.95 -10.87 -4.90
N GLY A 286 18.75 -11.96 -4.15
CA GLY A 286 19.63 -12.33 -3.03
C GLY A 286 19.44 -11.51 -1.75
N ASN A 287 18.53 -10.53 -1.71
CA ASN A 287 18.25 -9.79 -0.50
C ASN A 287 17.50 -10.67 0.52
N THR A 288 17.96 -10.64 1.78
CA THR A 288 17.44 -11.50 2.85
C THR A 288 16.22 -10.91 3.56
N GLU A 289 15.94 -9.62 3.37
CA GLU A 289 14.81 -8.93 4.02
C GLU A 289 13.59 -8.82 3.12
N ILE A 290 13.77 -8.75 1.80
CA ILE A 290 12.65 -8.53 0.88
C ILE A 290 11.99 -9.86 0.50
N VAL A 291 10.69 -9.94 0.74
CA VAL A 291 9.85 -11.11 0.45
C VAL A 291 9.24 -11.04 -0.94
N MET A 292 8.76 -9.85 -1.31
CA MET A 292 8.17 -9.58 -2.62
C MET A 292 8.54 -8.16 -3.08
N TRP A 293 8.89 -8.04 -4.37
CA TRP A 293 9.20 -6.74 -4.97
C TRP A 293 8.74 -6.66 -6.41
N ARG A 294 8.64 -5.46 -6.93
CA ARG A 294 8.49 -5.21 -8.36
C ARG A 294 9.83 -4.80 -8.93
N GLU A 295 10.29 -5.53 -9.94
CA GLU A 295 11.51 -5.25 -10.69
C GLU A 295 11.14 -4.50 -11.98
N TYR A 296 11.97 -3.55 -12.39
CA TYR A 296 11.81 -2.79 -13.62
C TYR A 296 12.99 -3.03 -14.53
N SER A 297 12.81 -2.83 -15.85
CA SER A 297 13.83 -3.10 -16.86
C SER A 297 13.76 -2.06 -17.98
N ALA A 298 14.78 -1.23 -18.08
CA ALA A 298 14.90 -0.28 -19.18
C ALA A 298 15.03 -0.97 -20.55
N ALA A 299 15.69 -2.16 -20.59
CA ALA A 299 15.84 -2.93 -21.82
C ALA A 299 14.49 -3.43 -22.38
N LEU A 300 13.51 -3.66 -21.52
CA LEU A 300 12.15 -4.06 -21.88
C LEU A 300 11.19 -2.86 -22.01
N ASN A 301 11.72 -1.64 -21.90
CA ASN A 301 10.91 -0.41 -21.79
C ASN A 301 9.80 -0.51 -20.74
N TYR A 302 10.11 -1.19 -19.65
CA TYR A 302 9.21 -1.42 -18.53
C TYR A 302 9.84 -0.83 -17.27
N GLY A 303 9.47 0.38 -16.94
CA GLY A 303 10.08 1.14 -15.86
C GLY A 303 9.08 2.01 -15.10
N ALA A 304 9.62 2.79 -14.17
CA ALA A 304 8.88 3.79 -13.42
C ALA A 304 9.59 5.15 -13.51
N ALA A 305 8.80 6.21 -13.61
CA ALA A 305 9.34 7.57 -13.57
C ALA A 305 9.69 8.04 -12.13
N PHE A 306 9.58 7.15 -11.15
CA PHE A 306 9.63 7.49 -9.74
C PHE A 306 10.95 8.16 -9.32
N SER A 307 12.10 7.55 -9.60
CA SER A 307 13.41 8.06 -9.18
C SER A 307 13.66 9.48 -9.69
N ARG A 308 13.31 9.75 -10.96
CA ARG A 308 13.43 11.10 -11.55
C ARG A 308 12.53 12.11 -10.84
N TYR A 309 11.24 11.82 -10.75
CA TYR A 309 10.29 12.76 -10.14
C TYR A 309 10.57 12.98 -8.68
N PHE A 310 11.01 11.94 -7.98
CA PHE A 310 11.38 12.04 -6.58
C PHE A 310 12.65 12.91 -6.39
N ALA A 311 13.68 12.68 -7.19
CA ALA A 311 14.91 13.46 -7.17
C ALA A 311 14.67 14.94 -7.49
N GLN A 312 13.87 15.21 -8.51
CA GLN A 312 13.54 16.59 -8.94
C GLN A 312 12.49 17.28 -8.06
N ASN A 313 11.81 16.53 -7.17
CA ASN A 313 10.66 17.01 -6.44
C ASN A 313 9.54 17.58 -7.35
N LEU A 314 9.48 17.12 -8.62
CA LEU A 314 8.64 17.72 -9.65
C LEU A 314 7.15 17.50 -9.44
N ARG A 315 6.77 16.38 -8.82
CA ARG A 315 5.36 16.03 -8.57
C ARG A 315 5.09 15.57 -7.13
N HIS A 316 6.15 15.49 -6.33
CA HIS A 316 6.10 15.05 -4.96
C HIS A 316 6.16 16.24 -4.01
N GLN A 317 5.24 17.19 -4.20
CA GLN A 317 5.18 18.37 -3.35
C GLN A 317 4.48 18.03 -2.03
N PHE A 318 5.15 17.23 -1.24
CA PHE A 318 4.74 16.92 0.14
C PHE A 318 5.97 16.86 1.05
N GLY A 319 5.74 16.89 2.35
CA GLY A 319 6.78 16.71 3.36
C GLY A 319 6.26 15.86 4.51
N ALA A 320 7.17 15.28 5.28
CA ALA A 320 6.82 14.66 6.54
C ALA A 320 6.20 15.67 7.50
N THR A 321 5.35 15.23 8.42
CA THR A 321 4.81 16.10 9.47
C THR A 321 5.72 16.09 10.69
N ARG A 322 5.66 17.16 11.48
CA ARG A 322 6.27 17.21 12.80
C ARG A 322 5.79 16.06 13.69
N SER A 323 4.52 15.67 13.58
CA SER A 323 3.96 14.55 14.32
C SER A 323 4.75 13.26 14.09
N LEU A 324 5.16 12.97 12.85
CA LEU A 324 6.01 11.82 12.55
C LEU A 324 7.45 12.02 13.05
N VAL A 325 8.05 13.19 12.80
CA VAL A 325 9.45 13.48 13.19
C VAL A 325 9.63 13.39 14.71
N ASP A 326 8.65 13.83 15.48
CA ASP A 326 8.68 13.77 16.94
C ASP A 326 8.52 12.33 17.50
N GLU A 327 8.07 11.36 16.70
CA GLU A 327 7.99 9.95 17.13
C GLU A 327 9.36 9.25 17.22
N TYR A 328 10.32 9.67 16.43
CA TYR A 328 11.65 9.08 16.49
C TYR A 328 12.29 9.36 17.86
N LEU A 329 12.85 8.34 18.49
CA LEU A 329 13.54 8.47 19.76
C LEU A 329 14.91 9.18 19.59
N CYS A 330 15.51 9.59 20.70
CA CYS A 330 16.90 9.98 20.72
C CYS A 330 17.82 8.75 20.82
N THR A 331 19.12 8.92 20.58
CA THR A 331 20.11 7.82 20.59
C THR A 331 20.25 7.12 21.95
N ASP A 332 19.78 7.74 23.01
CA ASP A 332 19.68 7.16 24.36
C ASP A 332 18.40 6.34 24.59
N GLY A 333 17.56 6.21 23.58
CA GLY A 333 16.28 5.49 23.65
C GLY A 333 15.14 6.27 24.30
N GLN A 334 15.38 7.52 24.70
CA GLN A 334 14.37 8.39 25.30
C GLN A 334 13.65 9.24 24.25
N THR A 335 12.49 9.78 24.62
CA THR A 335 11.76 10.72 23.76
C THR A 335 12.39 12.11 23.78
N ILE A 336 12.07 12.94 22.79
CA ILE A 336 12.58 14.34 22.72
C ILE A 336 12.19 15.20 23.93
N SER A 337 11.15 14.82 24.67
CA SER A 337 10.71 15.54 25.87
C SER A 337 11.47 15.16 27.14
N THR A 338 12.15 14.01 27.15
CA THR A 338 12.83 13.47 28.33
C THR A 338 14.33 13.29 28.13
N SER A 339 14.79 13.23 26.88
CA SER A 339 16.18 12.98 26.53
C SER A 339 17.08 14.21 26.78
N PRO A 340 18.16 14.08 27.56
CA PRO A 340 19.14 15.14 27.74
C PRO A 340 20.05 15.35 26.52
N VAL A 341 20.07 14.38 25.56
CA VAL A 341 20.94 14.48 24.38
C VAL A 341 20.25 15.17 23.19
N PHE A 342 18.96 15.48 23.30
CA PHE A 342 18.23 16.19 22.27
C PHE A 342 18.74 17.62 22.10
N GLN A 343 19.12 18.00 20.88
CA GLN A 343 19.72 19.29 20.56
C GLN A 343 18.72 20.41 20.30
N GLY A 344 17.42 20.14 20.50
CA GLY A 344 16.35 21.12 20.26
C GLY A 344 16.00 21.29 18.79
N LYS A 345 15.16 22.31 18.50
CA LYS A 345 14.57 22.56 17.18
C LYS A 345 15.02 23.91 16.58
N GLY A 346 16.20 24.39 16.95
CA GLY A 346 16.75 25.66 16.45
C GLY A 346 17.16 25.62 14.96
N SER A 347 17.40 24.43 14.41
CA SER A 347 17.62 24.17 13.00
C SER A 347 17.27 22.71 12.69
N ILE A 348 17.06 22.39 11.41
CA ILE A 348 16.84 20.99 10.99
C ILE A 348 18.06 20.13 11.40
N GLN A 349 19.27 20.65 11.25
CA GLN A 349 20.49 19.96 11.60
C GLN A 349 20.53 19.59 13.09
N ALA A 350 20.18 20.54 13.96
CA ALA A 350 20.11 20.30 15.41
C ALA A 350 19.01 19.30 15.77
N GLU A 351 17.85 19.44 15.16
CA GLU A 351 16.70 18.54 15.39
C GLU A 351 16.99 17.09 15.01
N LEU A 352 17.79 16.85 13.98
CA LEU A 352 18.15 15.51 13.51
C LEU A 352 19.35 14.91 14.24
N GLN A 353 20.09 15.71 15.05
CA GLN A 353 21.24 15.22 15.80
C GLN A 353 20.80 14.39 17.01
N ASN A 354 21.60 13.36 17.32
CA ASN A 354 21.37 12.45 18.45
C ASN A 354 19.99 11.80 18.45
N ARG A 355 19.44 11.57 17.27
CA ARG A 355 18.15 10.90 17.08
C ARG A 355 18.37 9.50 16.50
N ASP A 356 17.34 8.69 16.53
CA ASP A 356 17.28 7.41 15.83
C ASP A 356 17.86 7.56 14.42
N PRO A 357 18.87 6.76 14.04
CA PRO A 357 19.53 6.90 12.73
C PRO A 357 18.57 6.79 11.53
N ARG A 358 17.42 6.14 11.70
CA ARG A 358 16.38 6.08 10.65
C ARG A 358 15.75 7.43 10.36
N LEU A 359 15.76 8.38 11.31
CA LEU A 359 15.21 9.71 11.07
C LEU A 359 15.95 10.43 9.95
N ALA A 360 17.29 10.49 10.01
CA ALA A 360 18.11 11.11 8.98
C ALA A 360 18.08 10.35 7.63
N GLN A 361 17.63 9.10 7.64
CA GLN A 361 17.41 8.28 6.45
C GLN A 361 15.97 8.37 5.92
N THR A 362 15.06 8.95 6.69
CA THR A 362 13.66 9.20 6.29
C THR A 362 13.45 10.65 5.86
N VAL A 363 14.04 11.60 6.59
CA VAL A 363 13.95 13.05 6.33
C VAL A 363 15.33 13.58 5.99
N CYS A 364 15.43 14.39 4.93
CA CYS A 364 16.70 14.96 4.50
C CYS A 364 17.35 15.78 5.60
N ASN A 365 18.57 15.41 5.93
CA ASN A 365 19.49 16.32 6.60
C ASN A 365 20.17 17.19 5.54
N PHE A 366 19.73 18.42 5.40
CA PHE A 366 20.25 19.35 4.40
C PHE A 366 21.73 19.64 4.66
N GLY A 367 22.55 19.37 3.65
CA GLY A 367 24.01 19.42 3.71
C GLY A 367 24.68 18.04 3.53
N THR A 368 23.95 16.93 3.74
CA THR A 368 24.43 15.57 3.50
C THR A 368 23.88 14.94 2.23
N TYR A 369 22.72 15.39 1.74
CA TYR A 369 22.14 14.96 0.46
C TYR A 369 22.45 16.00 -0.63
N ALA A 370 23.62 15.89 -1.23
CA ALA A 370 23.92 16.59 -2.47
C ALA A 370 23.31 15.82 -3.64
N LEU A 371 22.29 16.41 -4.28
CA LEU A 371 21.80 15.96 -5.58
C LEU A 371 22.80 16.36 -6.65
N ALA A 372 23.85 15.57 -6.84
CA ALA A 372 24.83 15.79 -7.89
C ALA A 372 24.26 15.34 -9.23
N SER A 373 23.45 16.15 -9.88
CA SER A 373 23.09 15.95 -11.28
C SER A 373 23.48 17.19 -12.10
N THR A 374 24.23 16.96 -13.16
CA THR A 374 24.58 17.98 -14.15
C THR A 374 23.50 18.11 -15.24
N THR A 375 22.59 17.14 -15.36
CA THR A 375 21.59 17.05 -16.43
C THR A 375 20.19 17.45 -15.98
N ILE A 376 19.87 17.38 -14.68
CA ILE A 376 18.58 17.76 -14.16
C ILE A 376 18.61 19.20 -13.66
N GLN A 377 18.06 20.11 -14.47
CA GLN A 377 17.82 21.49 -14.02
C GLN A 377 16.92 21.49 -12.78
N GLY A 378 17.39 22.07 -11.67
CA GLY A 378 16.66 22.18 -10.41
C GLY A 378 16.85 21.00 -9.45
N ALA A 379 17.80 20.10 -9.70
CA ALA A 379 18.33 19.23 -8.67
C ALA A 379 18.95 20.11 -7.58
N ASN A 380 18.24 20.28 -6.47
CA ASN A 380 18.63 21.21 -5.45
C ASN A 380 19.74 20.63 -4.57
N ASN A 381 20.98 21.04 -4.80
CA ASN A 381 22.04 21.02 -3.79
C ASN A 381 21.79 22.05 -2.67
N ALA A 382 20.54 22.51 -2.52
CA ALA A 382 20.20 23.49 -1.53
C ALA A 382 20.45 22.94 -0.12
N PRO A 383 21.15 23.65 0.73
CA PRO A 383 21.42 23.22 2.09
C PRO A 383 20.15 23.19 2.97
N LEU A 384 19.05 23.73 2.47
CA LEU A 384 17.77 23.85 3.16
C LEU A 384 16.61 23.41 2.26
N PRO A 385 15.44 23.03 2.84
CA PRO A 385 14.27 22.64 2.07
C PRO A 385 13.74 23.82 1.24
N ASN A 386 13.13 23.52 0.10
CA ASN A 386 12.49 24.51 -0.73
C ASN A 386 11.08 24.81 -0.19
N LEU A 387 10.95 25.82 0.63
CA LEU A 387 9.68 26.23 1.24
C LEU A 387 8.77 26.96 0.23
N PRO A 388 7.44 27.05 0.50
CA PRO A 388 6.57 27.98 -0.20
C PRO A 388 7.14 29.41 -0.19
N GLY A 389 6.99 30.14 -1.30
CA GLY A 389 7.60 31.46 -1.50
C GLY A 389 8.96 31.44 -2.20
N LEU A 390 9.67 30.32 -2.22
CA LEU A 390 10.89 30.14 -3.01
C LEU A 390 10.56 29.65 -4.43
N SER A 391 11.51 29.74 -5.37
CA SER A 391 11.34 29.18 -6.72
C SER A 391 11.39 27.64 -6.70
N GLY A 392 10.80 26.97 -7.70
CA GLY A 392 10.82 25.52 -7.85
C GLY A 392 9.77 24.77 -7.02
N ASN A 393 9.89 23.45 -6.92
CA ASN A 393 8.93 22.58 -6.24
C ASN A 393 9.02 22.69 -4.73
N LYS A 394 7.89 22.62 -4.06
CA LYS A 394 7.76 22.99 -2.65
C LYS A 394 7.69 21.78 -1.72
N CYS A 395 8.33 21.91 -0.56
CA CYS A 395 8.07 21.06 0.60
C CYS A 395 7.28 21.86 1.64
N PRO A 396 5.97 21.67 1.76
CA PRO A 396 5.12 22.56 2.54
C PRO A 396 5.41 22.53 4.05
N THR A 397 6.00 21.45 4.56
CA THR A 397 6.38 21.30 5.97
C THR A 397 7.84 21.64 6.24
N GLY A 398 8.68 21.65 5.22
CA GLY A 398 10.13 21.75 5.37
C GLY A 398 10.84 20.42 5.70
N TYR A 399 10.14 19.35 6.07
CA TYR A 399 10.70 18.01 6.25
C TYR A 399 10.64 17.23 4.93
N ARG A 400 11.60 17.49 4.03
CA ARG A 400 11.72 16.77 2.77
C ARG A 400 12.13 15.32 3.01
N LEU A 401 11.60 14.38 2.21
CA LEU A 401 11.97 12.98 2.33
C LEU A 401 13.35 12.68 1.77
N ALA A 402 14.09 11.85 2.50
CA ALA A 402 15.31 11.17 2.08
C ALA A 402 15.04 9.70 1.72
N LYS A 403 14.15 9.04 2.45
CA LYS A 403 13.70 7.67 2.13
C LYS A 403 13.18 7.61 0.70
N TRP A 404 13.52 6.57 -0.03
CA TRP A 404 13.24 6.40 -1.46
C TRP A 404 14.12 7.21 -2.42
N PHE A 405 15.01 8.06 -1.91
CA PHE A 405 15.92 8.79 -2.78
C PHE A 405 16.99 7.85 -3.34
N TYR A 406 16.89 7.56 -4.63
CA TYR A 406 17.87 6.77 -5.38
C TYR A 406 18.81 7.71 -6.14
N ASN A 407 20.05 7.83 -5.66
CA ASN A 407 21.06 8.72 -6.25
C ASN A 407 21.70 8.09 -7.49
N SER A 408 20.95 8.04 -8.59
CA SER A 408 21.40 7.53 -9.87
C SER A 408 21.05 8.51 -10.99
N PRO A 409 21.98 9.37 -11.44
CA PRO A 409 21.77 10.26 -12.57
C PRO A 409 21.34 9.51 -13.84
N VAL A 410 21.88 8.32 -14.08
CA VAL A 410 21.49 7.47 -15.21
C VAL A 410 20.03 7.08 -15.15
N ASP A 411 19.52 6.71 -13.95
CA ASP A 411 18.13 6.36 -13.78
C ASP A 411 17.20 7.58 -13.88
N TRP A 412 17.66 8.74 -13.44
CA TRP A 412 16.92 10.00 -13.60
C TRP A 412 16.74 10.40 -15.06
N ASP A 413 17.72 10.12 -15.92
CA ASP A 413 17.64 10.42 -17.36
C ASP A 413 16.67 9.49 -18.11
N ARG A 414 16.35 8.33 -17.53
CA ARG A 414 15.34 7.39 -18.02
C ARG A 414 13.92 7.82 -17.62
N VAL A 415 13.40 8.89 -18.19
CA VAL A 415 12.18 9.60 -17.76
C VAL A 415 11.01 8.69 -17.40
N THR A 416 10.77 7.61 -18.17
CA THR A 416 9.66 6.67 -18.00
C THR A 416 10.10 5.23 -17.80
N SER A 417 11.40 4.95 -17.89
CA SER A 417 11.98 3.61 -17.84
C SER A 417 13.01 3.45 -16.72
N GLY A 418 12.90 4.25 -15.65
CA GLY A 418 13.74 4.10 -14.46
C GLY A 418 13.63 2.70 -13.86
N GLN A 419 14.74 2.20 -13.30
CA GLN A 419 14.91 0.83 -12.86
C GLN A 419 14.91 0.66 -11.34
N GLN A 420 14.76 1.73 -10.58
CA GLN A 420 14.65 1.62 -9.12
C GLN A 420 13.58 0.60 -8.74
N ALA A 421 13.97 -0.48 -8.07
CA ALA A 421 13.04 -1.54 -7.69
C ALA A 421 12.15 -1.13 -6.51
N ALA A 422 10.92 -1.64 -6.48
CA ALA A 422 9.94 -1.32 -5.46
C ALA A 422 9.72 -2.52 -4.52
N PRO A 423 10.12 -2.46 -3.23
CA PRO A 423 9.80 -3.50 -2.26
C PRO A 423 8.30 -3.44 -1.93
N VAL A 424 7.62 -4.58 -2.00
CA VAL A 424 6.17 -4.68 -1.74
C VAL A 424 5.90 -5.35 -0.40
N PHE A 425 6.64 -6.44 -0.10
CA PHE A 425 6.61 -7.12 1.19
C PHE A 425 8.03 -7.25 1.73
N ARG A 426 8.25 -6.85 2.98
CA ARG A 426 9.54 -6.98 3.63
C ARG A 426 9.45 -7.52 5.05
N PHE A 427 10.47 -8.24 5.47
CA PHE A 427 10.50 -9.00 6.72
C PHE A 427 10.29 -8.14 7.98
N ALA A 428 10.72 -6.89 7.97
CA ALA A 428 10.47 -5.98 9.09
C ALA A 428 8.98 -5.87 9.44
N GLU A 429 8.08 -5.89 8.44
CA GLU A 429 6.64 -5.89 8.72
C GLU A 429 6.19 -7.18 9.42
N ILE A 430 6.77 -8.34 9.09
CA ILE A 430 6.47 -9.60 9.79
C ILE A 430 6.88 -9.53 11.27
N LEU A 431 8.05 -8.95 11.55
CA LEU A 431 8.48 -8.75 12.93
C LEU A 431 7.50 -7.88 13.71
N LEU A 432 7.04 -6.78 13.09
CA LEU A 432 6.07 -5.86 13.67
C LEU A 432 4.68 -6.48 13.83
N ASN A 433 4.23 -7.24 12.83
CA ASN A 433 2.94 -7.94 12.88
C ASN A 433 2.92 -8.97 14.01
N TYR A 434 4.02 -9.73 14.15
CA TYR A 434 4.14 -10.74 15.20
C TYR A 434 4.16 -10.09 16.58
N ALA A 435 4.95 -9.04 16.80
CA ALA A 435 5.03 -8.34 18.07
C ALA A 435 3.67 -7.79 18.51
N GLU A 436 2.96 -7.13 17.58
CA GLU A 436 1.66 -6.53 17.87
C GLU A 436 0.59 -7.61 18.09
N ALA A 437 0.52 -8.65 17.25
CA ALA A 437 -0.45 -9.73 17.42
C ALA A 437 -0.24 -10.48 18.76
N LYS A 438 1.01 -10.73 19.16
CA LYS A 438 1.34 -11.31 20.47
C LYS A 438 0.92 -10.40 21.62
N TYR A 439 1.14 -9.08 21.47
CA TYR A 439 0.67 -8.11 22.48
C TYR A 439 -0.87 -8.12 22.61
N GLU A 440 -1.55 -8.08 21.49
CA GLU A 440 -3.02 -8.01 21.46
C GLU A 440 -3.68 -9.30 22.02
N LEU A 441 -2.95 -10.41 22.00
CA LEU A 441 -3.33 -11.68 22.62
C LEU A 441 -2.91 -11.80 24.11
N GLY A 442 -2.18 -10.82 24.66
CA GLY A 442 -1.64 -10.88 26.03
C GLY A 442 -0.39 -11.77 26.17
N GLU A 443 0.32 -12.03 25.07
CA GLU A 443 1.45 -12.97 25.00
C GLU A 443 2.81 -12.26 24.70
N ALA A 444 2.88 -10.94 24.73
CA ALA A 444 4.10 -10.19 24.48
C ALA A 444 5.06 -10.28 25.67
N THR A 445 6.02 -11.20 25.61
CA THR A 445 7.09 -11.36 26.58
C THR A 445 8.36 -10.62 26.11
N GLN A 446 9.38 -10.47 26.98
CA GLN A 446 10.68 -9.94 26.57
C GLN A 446 11.28 -10.75 25.41
N ALA A 447 11.13 -12.07 25.40
CA ALA A 447 11.62 -12.91 24.32
C ALA A 447 10.95 -12.58 22.96
N VAL A 448 9.66 -12.26 22.95
CA VAL A 448 8.95 -11.78 21.76
C VAL A 448 9.51 -10.44 21.30
N ILE A 449 9.75 -9.50 22.20
CA ILE A 449 10.32 -8.17 21.89
C ILE A 449 11.76 -8.32 21.37
N ASP A 450 12.56 -9.22 21.95
CA ASP A 450 13.95 -9.45 21.51
C ASP A 450 14.05 -10.04 20.11
N GLN A 451 13.14 -10.92 19.74
CA GLN A 451 13.13 -11.51 18.40
C GLN A 451 12.44 -10.64 17.34
N THR A 452 11.88 -9.49 17.73
CA THR A 452 11.11 -8.60 16.85
C THR A 452 11.60 -7.15 16.92
N ILE A 453 11.05 -6.34 17.81
CA ILE A 453 11.35 -4.91 17.95
C ILE A 453 12.85 -4.69 18.16
N ASN A 454 13.48 -5.48 19.01
CA ASN A 454 14.91 -5.32 19.30
C ASN A 454 15.82 -5.68 18.11
N LYS A 455 15.40 -6.56 17.20
CA LYS A 455 16.13 -6.76 15.93
C LYS A 455 16.13 -5.52 15.04
N LEU A 456 14.99 -4.79 14.98
CA LEU A 456 14.90 -3.54 14.23
C LEU A 456 15.79 -2.44 14.85
N ARG A 457 15.80 -2.34 16.17
CA ARG A 457 16.64 -1.40 16.92
C ARG A 457 18.13 -1.75 16.80
N ASP A 458 18.49 -3.02 16.92
CA ASP A 458 19.88 -3.50 16.78
C ASP A 458 20.47 -3.16 15.40
N ARG A 459 19.69 -3.29 14.30
CA ARG A 459 20.13 -2.94 12.94
C ARG A 459 20.70 -1.52 12.85
N VAL A 460 20.14 -0.59 13.61
CA VAL A 460 20.54 0.84 13.61
C VAL A 460 21.21 1.26 14.91
N ASN A 461 21.61 0.31 15.74
CA ASN A 461 22.29 0.55 17.02
C ASN A 461 21.50 1.46 17.98
N MET A 462 20.17 1.29 18.02
CA MET A 462 19.33 1.93 19.02
C MET A 462 19.24 1.08 20.29
N PRO A 463 19.05 1.70 21.48
CA PRO A 463 18.83 0.96 22.72
C PRO A 463 17.67 -0.01 22.62
N ARG A 464 17.85 -1.23 23.14
CA ARG A 464 16.83 -2.25 23.15
C ARG A 464 15.66 -1.86 24.05
N LEU A 465 14.45 -2.24 23.63
CA LEU A 465 13.25 -2.10 24.44
C LEU A 465 13.21 -3.20 25.50
N THR A 466 13.04 -2.78 26.76
CA THR A 466 12.84 -3.68 27.89
C THR A 466 11.39 -3.56 28.38
N VAL A 467 10.69 -4.68 28.42
CA VAL A 467 9.30 -4.75 28.89
C VAL A 467 9.22 -4.30 30.35
N GLY A 468 8.35 -3.34 30.62
CA GLY A 468 8.19 -2.72 31.96
C GLY A 468 9.16 -1.56 32.24
N SER A 469 10.01 -1.19 31.25
CA SER A 469 10.92 -0.05 31.34
C SER A 469 10.85 0.83 30.08
N GLU A 470 9.66 0.95 29.52
CA GLU A 470 9.39 1.74 28.33
C GLU A 470 9.64 3.24 28.60
N PRO A 471 10.16 4.02 27.63
CA PRO A 471 10.38 5.45 27.82
C PRO A 471 9.08 6.20 28.05
N LEU A 472 9.10 7.21 28.89
CA LEU A 472 7.94 8.09 29.09
C LEU A 472 7.71 8.97 27.85
N ASP A 473 6.46 9.10 27.43
CA ASP A 473 6.06 10.02 26.35
C ASP A 473 4.78 10.78 26.68
N PRO A 474 4.87 11.83 27.50
CA PRO A 474 3.70 12.63 27.84
C PRO A 474 3.01 13.26 26.62
N ARG A 475 3.77 13.56 25.55
CA ARG A 475 3.25 14.11 24.29
C ARG A 475 2.32 13.11 23.61
N LEU A 476 2.80 11.89 23.40
CA LEU A 476 2.03 10.87 22.69
C LEU A 476 0.85 10.39 23.53
N ASP A 477 1.02 10.29 24.85
CA ASP A 477 -0.05 9.96 25.79
C ASP A 477 -1.18 11.01 25.72
N ALA A 478 -0.83 12.31 25.64
CA ALA A 478 -1.80 13.38 25.46
C ALA A 478 -2.51 13.30 24.09
N ILE A 479 -1.80 12.93 23.02
CA ILE A 479 -2.41 12.71 21.70
C ILE A 479 -3.43 11.57 21.74
N TYR A 480 -3.09 10.43 22.36
CA TYR A 480 -4.03 9.32 22.52
C TYR A 480 -5.27 9.75 23.33
N LEU A 481 -5.07 10.44 24.45
CA LEU A 481 -6.17 10.90 25.28
C LEU A 481 -7.08 11.89 24.51
N THR A 482 -6.48 12.86 23.81
CA THR A 482 -7.22 13.94 23.14
C THR A 482 -7.96 13.45 21.89
N TYR A 483 -7.29 12.64 21.05
CA TYR A 483 -7.80 12.28 19.74
C TYR A 483 -8.36 10.86 19.64
N ALA A 484 -7.93 9.93 20.50
CA ALA A 484 -8.53 8.61 20.55
C ALA A 484 -9.43 8.40 21.78
N GLY A 485 -9.53 9.40 22.69
CA GLY A 485 -10.38 9.32 23.87
C GLY A 485 -10.00 8.24 24.88
N LYS A 486 -8.75 7.74 24.82
CA LYS A 486 -8.27 6.64 25.65
C LYS A 486 -6.77 6.76 25.93
N THR A 487 -6.33 6.16 27.02
CA THR A 487 -4.91 5.95 27.29
C THR A 487 -4.38 4.75 26.51
N ILE A 488 -3.07 4.68 26.34
CA ILE A 488 -2.38 3.53 25.73
C ILE A 488 -1.38 2.95 26.72
N ALA A 489 -1.31 1.62 26.81
CA ALA A 489 -0.30 0.96 27.65
C ALA A 489 1.11 1.24 27.08
N PRO A 490 2.14 1.48 27.95
CA PRO A 490 3.47 1.86 27.49
C PRO A 490 4.09 0.91 26.45
N LEU A 491 4.02 -0.42 26.69
CA LEU A 491 4.54 -1.40 25.73
C LEU A 491 3.84 -1.33 24.38
N LEU A 492 2.50 -1.21 24.36
CA LEU A 492 1.77 -1.08 23.11
C LEU A 492 2.13 0.22 22.37
N ARG A 493 2.31 1.31 23.11
CA ARG A 493 2.77 2.60 22.56
C ARG A 493 4.11 2.42 21.84
N GLU A 494 5.06 1.73 22.47
CA GLU A 494 6.39 1.51 21.87
C GLU A 494 6.33 0.54 20.66
N ILE A 495 5.52 -0.52 20.69
CA ILE A 495 5.31 -1.39 19.51
C ILE A 495 4.75 -0.60 18.34
N ARG A 496 3.74 0.26 18.58
CA ARG A 496 3.13 1.10 17.54
C ARG A 496 4.07 2.22 17.08
N ARG A 497 4.89 2.78 17.97
CA ARG A 497 5.95 3.73 17.64
C ARG A 497 6.96 3.08 16.69
N GLU A 498 7.47 1.90 17.05
CA GLU A 498 8.44 1.19 16.23
C GLU A 498 7.87 0.90 14.83
N ARG A 499 6.58 0.51 14.76
CA ARG A 499 5.90 0.31 13.50
C ARG A 499 5.79 1.61 12.67
N ARG A 500 5.42 2.72 13.31
CA ARG A 500 5.31 4.02 12.63
C ARG A 500 6.65 4.48 12.08
N VAL A 501 7.72 4.37 12.87
CA VAL A 501 9.09 4.75 12.49
C VAL A 501 9.62 3.86 11.38
N GLU A 502 9.50 2.55 11.54
CA GLU A 502 10.04 1.57 10.60
C GLU A 502 9.32 1.57 9.24
N MET A 503 7.99 1.68 9.27
CA MET A 503 7.15 1.58 8.07
C MET A 503 6.74 2.93 7.49
N ALA A 504 7.31 4.04 7.96
CA ALA A 504 7.00 5.38 7.45
C ALA A 504 7.15 5.45 5.91
N PHE A 505 6.15 5.98 5.23
CA PHE A 505 6.08 6.10 3.77
C PHE A 505 6.11 4.76 3.02
N GLU A 506 5.53 3.69 3.59
CA GLU A 506 5.33 2.40 2.95
C GLU A 506 3.85 2.00 2.85
N ASN A 507 2.95 2.98 2.86
CA ASN A 507 1.50 2.78 2.68
C ASN A 507 0.85 1.86 3.74
N THR A 508 1.35 1.89 4.97
CA THR A 508 0.79 1.10 6.08
C THR A 508 0.04 1.96 7.10
N ARG A 509 0.35 3.24 7.20
CA ARG A 509 -0.17 4.12 8.25
C ARG A 509 -1.68 4.29 8.23
N TRP A 510 -2.29 4.42 7.04
CA TRP A 510 -3.75 4.49 6.92
C TRP A 510 -4.43 3.27 7.52
N ASP A 511 -3.98 2.07 7.13
CA ASP A 511 -4.51 0.82 7.65
C ASP A 511 -4.36 0.74 9.18
N ASP A 512 -3.23 1.19 9.73
CA ASP A 512 -2.96 1.24 11.16
C ASP A 512 -3.94 2.16 11.90
N LEU A 513 -4.19 3.37 11.38
CA LEU A 513 -5.16 4.31 11.97
C LEU A 513 -6.58 3.74 11.96
N MET A 514 -6.98 3.10 10.87
CA MET A 514 -8.32 2.51 10.72
C MET A 514 -8.50 1.32 11.68
N ARG A 515 -7.56 0.36 11.68
CA ARG A 515 -7.66 -0.85 12.50
C ARG A 515 -7.53 -0.60 14.00
N TRP A 516 -6.81 0.44 14.42
CA TRP A 516 -6.69 0.84 15.84
C TRP A 516 -7.84 1.71 16.35
N LYS A 517 -8.75 2.12 15.46
CA LYS A 517 -9.79 3.12 15.74
C LYS A 517 -9.19 4.43 16.28
N THR A 518 -8.17 4.91 15.58
CA THR A 518 -7.46 6.16 15.88
C THR A 518 -7.48 7.13 14.69
N GLY A 519 -8.55 7.08 13.90
CA GLY A 519 -8.72 7.94 12.71
C GLY A 519 -8.56 9.42 13.01
N ARG A 520 -8.99 9.86 14.19
CA ARG A 520 -8.82 11.25 14.63
C ARG A 520 -7.37 11.71 14.87
N PHE A 521 -6.37 10.84 14.74
CA PHE A 521 -4.97 11.30 14.67
C PHE A 521 -4.73 12.18 13.43
N ILE A 522 -5.58 12.06 12.41
CA ILE A 522 -5.62 12.98 11.27
C ILE A 522 -5.96 14.41 11.70
N ASP A 523 -6.71 14.60 12.79
CA ASP A 523 -7.10 15.92 13.33
C ASP A 523 -5.94 16.64 14.02
N VAL A 524 -4.86 15.93 14.38
CA VAL A 524 -3.67 16.56 14.95
C VAL A 524 -3.20 17.67 14.01
N PRO A 525 -2.97 18.89 14.51
CA PRO A 525 -2.51 19.99 13.67
C PRO A 525 -1.30 19.61 12.83
N VAL A 526 -1.40 19.89 11.53
CA VAL A 526 -0.29 19.65 10.62
C VAL A 526 0.74 20.75 10.80
N GLU A 527 1.88 20.38 11.35
CA GLU A 527 3.01 21.29 11.55
C GLU A 527 4.25 20.80 10.79
N GLY A 528 5.04 21.74 10.34
CA GLY A 528 6.35 21.52 9.73
C GLY A 528 7.50 21.85 10.70
N ILE A 529 8.66 22.20 10.10
CA ILE A 529 9.85 22.65 10.85
C ILE A 529 9.55 23.90 11.68
N LYS A 530 10.34 24.11 12.72
CA LYS A 530 10.42 25.42 13.37
C LYS A 530 11.10 26.39 12.41
N PHE A 531 10.39 27.46 12.05
CA PHE A 531 10.89 28.44 11.09
C PHE A 531 11.92 29.37 11.71
N VAL A 532 13.06 29.53 11.06
CA VAL A 532 14.12 30.45 11.46
C VAL A 532 14.40 31.41 10.30
N GLN A 533 14.03 32.68 10.44
CA GLN A 533 14.10 33.67 9.35
C GLN A 533 15.50 33.78 8.71
N SER A 534 16.56 33.68 9.51
CA SER A 534 17.94 33.78 8.99
C SER A 534 18.33 32.62 8.09
N GLN A 535 17.68 31.47 8.19
CA GLN A 535 17.89 30.33 7.30
C GLN A 535 17.11 30.48 5.97
N PHE A 536 16.04 31.27 5.97
CA PHE A 536 15.16 31.47 4.81
C PHE A 536 14.88 32.96 4.56
N PRO A 537 15.91 33.77 4.27
CA PRO A 537 15.77 35.22 4.22
C PRO A 537 14.79 35.72 3.14
N ALA A 538 14.55 34.98 2.08
CA ALA A 538 13.62 35.35 1.01
C ALA A 538 12.16 34.94 1.29
N VAL A 539 11.90 34.15 2.32
CA VAL A 539 10.54 33.71 2.68
C VAL A 539 9.88 34.76 3.57
N VAL A 540 8.68 35.17 3.22
CA VAL A 540 7.91 36.18 3.95
C VAL A 540 6.79 35.52 4.75
N VAL A 541 6.90 35.59 6.08
CA VAL A 541 5.85 35.12 7.00
C VAL A 541 4.54 35.87 6.77
N ASN A 542 3.42 35.17 6.89
CA ASN A 542 2.06 35.65 6.62
C ASN A 542 1.73 35.95 5.14
N ARG A 543 2.68 35.73 4.23
CA ARG A 543 2.45 35.74 2.79
C ARG A 543 2.73 34.34 2.17
N ASP A 544 3.93 33.85 2.37
CA ASP A 544 4.42 32.61 1.77
C ASP A 544 4.19 31.39 2.68
N ILE A 545 4.36 31.58 3.98
CA ILE A 545 4.14 30.60 5.04
C ILE A 545 3.38 31.21 6.20
N TYR A 546 2.75 30.37 7.00
CA TYR A 546 2.08 30.71 8.25
C TYR A 546 2.71 29.96 9.39
N LEU A 547 2.74 30.54 10.59
CA LEU A 547 3.39 29.95 11.75
C LEU A 547 2.40 29.75 12.90
N SER A 548 2.59 28.68 13.66
CA SER A 548 1.96 28.54 14.98
C SER A 548 2.53 29.55 15.97
N ASN A 549 1.90 29.70 17.14
CA ASN A 549 2.39 30.56 18.22
C ASN A 549 3.81 30.14 18.68
N GLU A 550 4.20 28.89 18.48
CA GLU A 550 5.52 28.35 18.83
C GLU A 550 6.53 28.48 17.67
N GLY A 551 6.11 28.98 16.53
CA GLY A 551 6.96 29.25 15.36
C GLY A 551 7.11 28.07 14.40
N TYR A 552 6.21 27.08 14.42
CA TYR A 552 6.20 25.98 13.45
C TYR A 552 5.40 26.35 12.21
N ILE A 553 5.86 25.88 11.04
CA ILE A 553 5.14 26.10 9.77
C ILE A 553 3.78 25.39 9.82
N LEU A 554 2.73 26.11 9.42
CA LEU A 554 1.35 25.62 9.29
C LEU A 554 0.98 25.54 7.80
N PRO A 555 1.16 24.39 7.12
CA PRO A 555 0.93 24.29 5.67
C PRO A 555 -0.48 24.65 5.23
N TYR A 556 -1.48 24.41 6.08
CA TYR A 556 -2.90 24.53 5.73
C TYR A 556 -3.63 25.68 6.41
N PHE A 557 -2.91 26.61 7.02
CA PHE A 557 -3.50 27.72 7.78
C PHE A 557 -4.56 28.50 6.99
N LYS A 558 -4.32 28.77 5.69
CA LYS A 558 -5.28 29.51 4.84
C LYS A 558 -6.37 28.60 4.25
N THR A 559 -6.02 27.37 3.89
CA THR A 559 -6.90 26.50 3.12
C THR A 559 -7.91 25.76 3.97
N ILE A 560 -7.51 25.35 5.17
CA ILE A 560 -8.37 24.70 6.17
C ILE A 560 -8.07 25.24 7.58
N PRO A 561 -8.43 26.49 7.87
CA PRO A 561 -8.10 27.14 9.15
C PRO A 561 -8.67 26.39 10.37
N ALA A 562 -9.77 25.65 10.21
CA ALA A 562 -10.35 24.79 11.25
C ALA A 562 -9.58 23.46 11.44
N GLY A 563 -8.52 23.22 10.67
CA GLY A 563 -7.76 21.97 10.66
C GLY A 563 -8.49 20.83 9.96
N ARG A 564 -7.78 19.69 9.83
CA ARG A 564 -8.38 18.44 9.34
C ARG A 564 -9.35 17.89 10.40
N LYS A 565 -10.36 17.14 9.95
CA LYS A 565 -11.31 16.48 10.86
C LYS A 565 -11.69 15.11 10.29
N PHE A 566 -11.56 14.10 11.11
CA PHE A 566 -11.99 12.75 10.82
C PHE A 566 -13.33 12.48 11.52
N ASP A 567 -14.36 12.22 10.73
CA ASP A 567 -15.68 11.88 11.28
C ASP A 567 -15.76 10.40 11.62
N GLU A 568 -15.52 10.06 12.88
CA GLU A 568 -15.53 8.67 13.36
C GLU A 568 -16.87 7.98 13.19
N SER A 569 -17.95 8.72 13.00
CA SER A 569 -19.28 8.13 12.83
C SER A 569 -19.44 7.43 11.47
N LYS A 570 -18.59 7.76 10.47
CA LYS A 570 -18.70 7.23 9.11
C LYS A 570 -17.37 6.91 8.44
N ALA A 571 -16.29 7.65 8.72
CA ALA A 571 -15.09 7.67 7.87
C ALA A 571 -14.17 6.46 8.04
N TYR A 572 -14.48 5.51 8.93
CA TYR A 572 -13.79 4.21 8.98
C TYR A 572 -14.13 3.29 7.81
N LEU A 573 -15.24 3.56 7.11
CA LEU A 573 -15.63 2.88 5.88
C LEU A 573 -16.00 3.92 4.82
N PHE A 574 -15.76 3.61 3.56
CA PHE A 574 -16.14 4.48 2.45
C PHE A 574 -17.59 4.26 2.03
N PRO A 575 -18.21 5.26 1.43
CA PRO A 575 -19.56 5.14 0.91
C PRO A 575 -19.61 4.17 -0.28
N ILE A 576 -20.70 3.39 -0.36
CA ILE A 576 -21.04 2.67 -1.57
C ILE A 576 -21.50 3.69 -2.63
N PRO A 577 -21.06 3.61 -3.89
CA PRO A 577 -21.48 4.55 -4.91
C PRO A 577 -23.00 4.58 -5.07
N ASN A 578 -23.59 5.77 -5.11
CA ASN A 578 -25.03 5.93 -5.16
C ASN A 578 -25.65 5.32 -6.42
N GLU A 579 -24.94 5.35 -7.55
CA GLU A 579 -25.42 4.73 -8.79
C GLU A 579 -25.56 3.22 -8.67
N ASP A 580 -24.61 2.55 -8.00
CA ASP A 580 -24.70 1.11 -7.76
C ASP A 580 -25.89 0.76 -6.86
N ILE A 581 -26.18 1.60 -5.84
CA ILE A 581 -27.38 1.45 -4.99
C ILE A 581 -28.67 1.67 -5.80
N LEU A 582 -28.67 2.60 -6.76
CA LEU A 582 -29.82 2.82 -7.63
C LEU A 582 -30.07 1.63 -8.55
N LEU A 583 -29.00 1.01 -9.07
CA LEU A 583 -29.09 -0.17 -9.93
C LEU A 583 -29.45 -1.44 -9.16
N ASN A 584 -28.94 -1.60 -7.94
CA ASN A 584 -29.20 -2.75 -7.08
C ASN A 584 -29.79 -2.31 -5.74
N LYS A 585 -31.12 -2.40 -5.60
CA LYS A 585 -31.88 -1.99 -4.40
C LYS A 585 -31.56 -2.82 -3.14
N ASN A 586 -30.88 -3.95 -3.28
CA ASN A 586 -30.43 -4.76 -2.14
C ASN A 586 -29.10 -4.27 -1.54
N LEU A 587 -28.39 -3.36 -2.22
CA LEU A 587 -27.24 -2.67 -1.66
C LEU A 587 -27.71 -1.59 -0.66
N LYS A 588 -27.20 -1.66 0.55
CA LYS A 588 -27.42 -0.66 1.59
C LYS A 588 -26.17 0.19 1.75
N GLN A 589 -26.35 1.49 1.96
CA GLN A 589 -25.24 2.40 2.23
C GLN A 589 -24.56 2.06 3.57
N ASN A 590 -23.28 2.41 3.70
CA ASN A 590 -22.57 2.37 4.97
C ASN A 590 -23.15 3.42 5.95
N PRO A 591 -23.06 3.18 7.27
CA PRO A 591 -23.65 4.08 8.25
C PRO A 591 -23.22 5.54 8.06
N ASN A 592 -24.19 6.45 8.18
CA ASN A 592 -24.01 7.92 8.13
C ASN A 592 -23.46 8.49 6.81
N TRP A 593 -23.49 7.70 5.74
CA TRP A 593 -23.20 8.15 4.38
C TRP A 593 -24.45 8.41 3.53
#